data_922fc83a70e9ea22190db4242892de51
#
_entry.id   922fc83a70e9ea22190db4242892de51
#
_cell.length_a   1.000
_cell.length_b   1.000
_cell.length_c   1.000
_cell.angle_alpha   90.00
_cell.angle_beta   90.00
_cell.angle_gamma   90.00
#
_symmetry.space_group_name_H-M   'P 1'
#
loop_
_entity.id
_entity.type
_entity.pdbx_description
1 polymer ?
#
loop_
_entity_poly.entity_id
_entity_poly.type
_entity_poly.pdbx_seq_one_letter_code
_entity_poly.pdbx_strand_id
1 'polypeptide(L)'
;MLKKQFRLKKSSAFNATYRVKHSYCVSGVVLWVGSKKKPEYKQSATKVGFVVSKKTHKRSVKRNRLKRLMRESYRLLLKDGKIEGAQQFISLIFVGYEKALDKNFSQTKEIIAKLLLNLEKNND
;
A
#
# COMPACT_ATOMS: atom_id res chain seq x y z
N MET A 1 -15.09 -0.28 3.19
CA MET A 1 -13.95 -1.03 3.76
C MET A 1 -13.32 -1.95 2.73
N LEU A 2 -12.01 -2.09 2.79
CA LEU A 2 -11.30 -3.04 1.93
C LEU A 2 -11.68 -4.46 2.32
N LYS A 3 -12.05 -5.29 1.34
CA LYS A 3 -12.47 -6.68 1.60
C LYS A 3 -11.34 -7.50 2.21
N LYS A 4 -11.72 -8.48 3.02
CA LYS A 4 -10.79 -9.38 3.73
C LYS A 4 -9.74 -10.01 2.84
N GLN A 5 -10.13 -10.45 1.65
CA GLN A 5 -9.24 -11.10 0.69
C GLN A 5 -8.11 -10.21 0.18
N PHE A 6 -8.27 -8.88 0.31
CA PHE A 6 -7.26 -7.91 -0.12
C PHE A 6 -6.39 -7.42 1.03
N ARG A 7 -6.59 -7.89 2.26
CA ARG A 7 -5.85 -7.43 3.43
C ARG A 7 -4.66 -8.32 3.76
N LEU A 8 -3.50 -7.70 3.94
CA LEU A 8 -2.30 -8.38 4.41
C LEU A 8 -2.36 -8.42 5.94
N LYS A 9 -2.30 -9.63 6.54
CA LYS A 9 -2.51 -9.79 8.00
C LYS A 9 -1.36 -10.43 8.74
N LYS A 10 -0.72 -11.44 8.17
CA LYS A 10 0.30 -12.23 8.87
C LYS A 10 1.64 -11.53 8.94
N SER A 11 2.29 -11.56 10.12
CA SER A 11 3.63 -11.00 10.31
C SER A 11 4.64 -11.59 9.32
N SER A 12 4.55 -12.88 9.06
CA SER A 12 5.43 -13.55 8.09
C SER A 12 5.27 -12.98 6.69
N ALA A 13 4.04 -12.63 6.30
CA ALA A 13 3.75 -12.04 4.99
C ALA A 13 4.30 -10.62 4.88
N PHE A 14 4.22 -9.81 5.96
CA PHE A 14 4.85 -8.49 6.01
C PHE A 14 6.36 -8.62 5.86
N ASN A 15 6.98 -9.51 6.63
CA ASN A 15 8.43 -9.72 6.59
C ASN A 15 8.89 -10.16 5.20
N ALA A 16 8.15 -11.07 4.56
CA ALA A 16 8.46 -11.54 3.21
C ALA A 16 8.44 -10.40 2.20
N THR A 17 7.47 -9.48 2.34
CA THR A 17 7.34 -8.31 1.47
C THR A 17 8.55 -7.38 1.64
N TYR A 18 8.92 -7.08 2.89
CA TYR A 18 10.06 -6.21 3.17
C TYR A 18 11.39 -6.81 2.67
N ARG A 19 11.54 -8.12 2.68
CA ARG A 19 12.76 -8.81 2.23
C ARG A 19 13.07 -8.61 0.76
N VAL A 20 12.06 -8.35 -0.05
CA VAL A 20 12.25 -8.11 -1.50
C VAL A 20 13.05 -6.84 -1.73
N LYS A 21 12.97 -5.88 -0.79
CA LYS A 21 13.69 -4.60 -0.85
C LYS A 21 13.36 -3.78 -2.10
N HIS A 22 12.13 -3.86 -2.56
CA HIS A 22 11.63 -3.10 -3.69
C HIS A 22 10.64 -2.06 -3.17
N SER A 23 11.01 -0.79 -3.23
CA SER A 23 10.17 0.28 -2.67
C SER A 23 10.20 1.57 -3.48
N TYR A 24 9.15 2.35 -3.31
CA TYR A 24 8.99 3.68 -3.88
C TYR A 24 8.54 4.63 -2.79
N CYS A 25 8.92 5.90 -2.89
CA CYS A 25 8.55 6.91 -1.88
C CYS A 25 7.94 8.14 -2.56
N VAL A 26 6.81 8.60 -2.05
CA VAL A 26 6.17 9.84 -2.49
C VAL A 26 5.60 10.55 -1.25
N SER A 27 6.04 11.79 -1.03
CA SER A 27 5.46 12.71 -0.02
C SER A 27 5.17 12.10 1.36
N GLY A 28 6.12 11.32 1.89
CA GLY A 28 5.99 10.75 3.23
C GLY A 28 5.28 9.40 3.28
N VAL A 29 5.01 8.78 2.14
CA VAL A 29 4.47 7.43 2.08
C VAL A 29 5.42 6.55 1.27
N VAL A 30 5.79 5.41 1.83
CA VAL A 30 6.64 4.43 1.15
C VAL A 30 5.80 3.21 0.78
N LEU A 31 5.88 2.81 -0.47
CA LEU A 31 5.24 1.58 -0.95
C LEU A 31 6.30 0.49 -1.03
N TRP A 32 6.12 -0.57 -0.25
CA TRP A 32 6.95 -1.78 -0.33
C TRP A 32 6.24 -2.81 -1.19
N VAL A 33 6.97 -3.39 -2.13
CA VAL A 33 6.41 -4.30 -3.13
C VAL A 33 6.94 -5.71 -2.92
N GLY A 34 6.04 -6.68 -2.82
CA GLY A 34 6.40 -8.09 -2.69
C GLY A 34 6.83 -8.70 -4.02
N SER A 35 6.99 -10.00 -4.03
CA SER A 35 7.39 -10.75 -5.22
C SER A 35 6.26 -10.77 -6.25
N LYS A 36 6.60 -10.95 -7.53
CA LYS A 36 5.62 -11.14 -8.59
C LYS A 36 4.89 -12.46 -8.40
N LYS A 37 3.62 -12.49 -8.74
CA LYS A 37 2.83 -13.72 -8.70
C LYS A 37 3.35 -14.74 -9.71
N LYS A 38 3.35 -16.02 -9.31
CA LYS A 38 3.63 -17.10 -10.22
C LYS A 38 2.44 -17.25 -11.20
N PRO A 39 2.66 -17.74 -12.43
CA PRO A 39 1.56 -17.91 -13.41
C PRO A 39 0.35 -18.66 -12.86
N GLU A 40 0.56 -19.69 -12.05
CA GLU A 40 -0.51 -20.48 -11.44
C GLU A 40 -1.36 -19.71 -10.43
N TYR A 41 -0.86 -18.57 -9.92
CA TYR A 41 -1.54 -17.76 -8.91
C TYR A 41 -1.97 -16.38 -9.40
N LYS A 42 -1.96 -16.15 -10.71
CA LYS A 42 -2.34 -14.85 -11.30
C LYS A 42 -3.72 -14.36 -10.86
N GLN A 43 -4.63 -15.29 -10.61
CA GLN A 43 -6.01 -14.97 -10.24
C GLN A 43 -6.17 -14.67 -8.75
N SER A 44 -5.14 -14.90 -7.96
CA SER A 44 -5.18 -14.58 -6.53
C SER A 44 -5.16 -13.07 -6.32
N ALA A 45 -5.92 -12.59 -5.32
CA ALA A 45 -5.94 -11.19 -4.99
C ALA A 45 -4.60 -10.73 -4.42
N THR A 46 -4.13 -9.56 -4.83
CA THR A 46 -2.97 -8.92 -4.22
C THR A 46 -3.35 -8.45 -2.83
N LYS A 47 -2.59 -8.85 -1.82
CA LYS A 47 -2.86 -8.46 -0.44
C LYS A 47 -2.10 -7.19 -0.08
N VAL A 48 -2.78 -6.28 0.62
CA VAL A 48 -2.23 -4.95 0.92
C VAL A 48 -2.28 -4.67 2.42
N GLY A 49 -1.17 -4.19 2.96
CA GLY A 49 -1.08 -3.74 4.34
C GLY A 49 -0.86 -2.25 4.42
N PHE A 50 -1.33 -1.65 5.51
CA PHE A 50 -1.19 -0.22 5.77
C PHE A 50 -0.59 -0.04 7.16
N VAL A 51 0.55 0.62 7.25
CA VAL A 51 1.31 0.75 8.49
C VAL A 51 1.64 2.22 8.78
N VAL A 52 1.38 2.62 10.01
CA VAL A 52 1.89 3.88 10.57
C VAL A 52 2.40 3.54 11.96
N SER A 53 3.72 3.56 12.15
CA SER A 53 4.32 3.10 13.40
C SER A 53 4.14 4.10 14.56
N LYS A 54 4.29 3.60 15.79
CA LYS A 54 4.28 4.43 16.99
C LYS A 54 5.38 5.48 16.98
N LYS A 55 6.48 5.19 16.30
CA LYS A 55 7.60 6.14 16.16
C LYS A 55 7.24 7.34 15.33
N THR A 56 6.28 7.19 14.40
CA THR A 56 5.83 8.28 13.54
C THR A 56 5.02 9.31 14.34
N HIS A 57 4.13 8.85 15.22
CA HIS A 57 3.34 9.71 16.07
C HIS A 57 2.83 8.94 17.28
N LYS A 58 2.87 9.58 18.46
CA LYS A 58 2.42 8.98 19.73
C LYS A 58 0.93 8.66 19.74
N ARG A 59 0.11 9.57 19.20
CA ARG A 59 -1.35 9.44 19.27
C ARG A 59 -1.87 8.44 18.26
N SER A 60 -2.55 7.42 18.76
CA SER A 60 -3.16 6.39 17.90
C SER A 60 -4.24 6.97 16.99
N VAL A 61 -4.93 8.03 17.43
CA VAL A 61 -5.95 8.71 16.61
C VAL A 61 -5.35 9.21 15.29
N LYS A 62 -4.19 9.87 15.38
CA LYS A 62 -3.48 10.39 14.19
C LYS A 62 -3.00 9.27 13.28
N ARG A 63 -2.42 8.24 13.85
CA ARG A 63 -1.94 7.06 13.10
C ARG A 63 -3.10 6.34 12.40
N ASN A 64 -4.18 6.11 13.13
CA ASN A 64 -5.35 5.41 12.61
C ASN A 64 -6.05 6.20 11.50
N ARG A 65 -6.06 7.54 11.64
CA ARG A 65 -6.60 8.43 10.61
C ARG A 65 -5.83 8.25 9.29
N LEU A 66 -4.50 8.29 9.33
CA LEU A 66 -3.68 8.11 8.13
C LEU A 66 -3.88 6.73 7.51
N LYS A 67 -3.88 5.68 8.33
CA LYS A 67 -4.16 4.31 7.84
C LYS A 67 -5.50 4.25 7.11
N ARG A 68 -6.52 4.87 7.68
CA ARG A 68 -7.86 4.88 7.08
C ARG A 68 -7.87 5.61 5.74
N LEU A 69 -7.20 6.76 5.68
CA LEU A 69 -7.10 7.53 4.44
C LEU A 69 -6.38 6.75 3.34
N MET A 70 -5.27 6.09 3.68
CA MET A 70 -4.52 5.27 2.71
C MET A 70 -5.35 4.07 2.24
N ARG A 71 -6.02 3.39 3.17
CA ARG A 71 -6.85 2.21 2.86
C ARG A 71 -8.01 2.58 1.95
N GLU A 72 -8.70 3.67 2.25
CA GLU A 72 -9.82 4.14 1.45
C GLU A 72 -9.39 4.60 0.07
N SER A 73 -8.25 5.28 -0.02
CA SER A 73 -7.65 5.69 -1.28
C SER A 73 -7.36 4.48 -2.18
N TYR A 74 -6.74 3.45 -1.62
CA TYR A 74 -6.43 2.23 -2.35
C TYR A 74 -7.71 1.52 -2.81
N ARG A 75 -8.70 1.44 -1.92
CA ARG A 75 -9.99 0.79 -2.23
C ARG A 75 -10.67 1.44 -3.43
N LEU A 76 -10.69 2.77 -3.48
CA LEU A 76 -11.30 3.50 -4.58
C LEU A 76 -10.54 3.33 -5.88
N LEU A 77 -9.20 3.35 -5.83
CA LEU A 77 -8.37 3.13 -7.01
C LEU A 77 -8.54 1.70 -7.55
N LEU A 78 -8.67 0.72 -6.66
CA LEU A 78 -8.94 -0.66 -7.03
C LEU A 78 -10.29 -0.78 -7.73
N LYS A 79 -11.31 -0.12 -7.18
CA LYS A 79 -12.68 -0.12 -7.74
C LYS A 79 -12.69 0.51 -9.14
N ASP A 80 -11.90 1.57 -9.34
CA ASP A 80 -11.83 2.29 -10.62
C ASP A 80 -10.99 1.56 -11.67
N GLY A 81 -10.38 0.42 -11.32
CA GLY A 81 -9.57 -0.35 -12.24
C GLY A 81 -8.26 0.30 -12.63
N LYS A 82 -7.76 1.24 -11.85
CA LYS A 82 -6.54 2.02 -12.16
C LYS A 82 -5.26 1.43 -11.62
N ILE A 83 -5.30 0.22 -11.09
CA ILE A 83 -4.15 -0.39 -10.43
C ILE A 83 -3.79 -1.76 -10.99
N GLU A 84 -4.02 -1.98 -12.27
CA GLU A 84 -3.76 -3.28 -12.92
C GLU A 84 -2.32 -3.75 -12.78
N GLY A 85 -1.35 -2.86 -12.94
CA GLY A 85 0.07 -3.19 -12.77
C GLY A 85 0.39 -3.70 -11.36
N ALA A 86 -0.27 -3.16 -10.36
CA ALA A 86 -0.07 -3.58 -8.97
C ALA A 86 -0.59 -5.01 -8.72
N GLN A 87 -1.56 -5.47 -9.48
CA GLN A 87 -2.15 -6.80 -9.32
C GLN A 87 -1.19 -7.92 -9.73
N GLN A 88 -0.05 -7.60 -10.33
CA GLN A 88 0.97 -8.60 -10.69
C GLN A 88 1.80 -9.07 -9.50
N PHE A 89 1.68 -8.41 -8.37
CA PHE A 89 2.47 -8.71 -7.18
C PHE A 89 1.65 -9.42 -6.11
N ILE A 90 2.31 -10.26 -5.30
CA ILE A 90 1.66 -11.01 -4.23
C ILE A 90 1.16 -10.09 -3.14
N SER A 91 1.96 -9.09 -2.78
CA SER A 91 1.66 -8.20 -1.66
C SER A 91 2.24 -6.81 -1.84
N LEU A 92 1.59 -5.84 -1.21
CA LEU A 92 2.01 -4.44 -1.17
C LEU A 92 1.87 -3.95 0.27
N ILE A 93 2.78 -3.08 0.71
CA ILE A 93 2.66 -2.44 2.02
C ILE A 93 2.86 -0.93 1.84
N PHE A 94 1.88 -0.16 2.27
CA PHE A 94 1.99 1.30 2.33
C PHE A 94 2.35 1.71 3.74
N VAL A 95 3.50 2.37 3.91
CA VAL A 95 3.97 2.85 5.22
C VAL A 95 3.91 4.37 5.23
N GLY A 96 3.11 4.91 6.15
CA GLY A 96 2.99 6.35 6.32
C GLY A 96 3.97 6.90 7.34
N TYR A 97 4.60 8.01 7.02
CA TYR A 97 5.53 8.71 7.89
C TYR A 97 4.99 10.10 8.25
N GLU A 98 5.71 10.80 9.13
CA GLU A 98 5.29 12.08 9.69
C GLU A 98 4.80 13.08 8.63
N LYS A 99 5.51 13.19 7.53
CA LYS A 99 5.17 14.12 6.45
C LYS A 99 3.76 13.91 5.88
N ALA A 100 3.25 12.69 5.95
CA ALA A 100 1.93 12.35 5.42
C ALA A 100 0.79 12.55 6.42
N LEU A 101 1.09 12.76 7.70
CA LEU A 101 0.08 12.83 8.76
C LEU A 101 -0.96 13.94 8.59
N ASP A 102 -0.56 15.07 8.02
CA ASP A 102 -1.43 16.23 7.87
C ASP A 102 -2.13 16.33 6.51
N LYS A 103 -1.96 15.32 5.68
CA LYS A 103 -2.60 15.30 4.36
C LYS A 103 -4.10 15.02 4.47
N ASN A 104 -4.89 15.64 3.60
CA ASN A 104 -6.31 15.34 3.52
C ASN A 104 -6.53 14.11 2.63
N PHE A 105 -7.78 13.69 2.46
CA PHE A 105 -8.11 12.52 1.66
C PHE A 105 -7.68 12.66 0.21
N SER A 106 -7.96 13.80 -0.41
CA SER A 106 -7.61 14.06 -1.80
C SER A 106 -6.10 13.97 -2.04
N GLN A 107 -5.31 14.58 -1.15
CA GLN A 107 -3.86 14.55 -1.21
C GLN A 107 -3.32 13.14 -0.99
N THR A 108 -3.87 12.40 -0.05
CA THR A 108 -3.48 11.02 0.23
C THR A 108 -3.78 10.12 -0.97
N LYS A 109 -4.95 10.28 -1.58
CA LYS A 109 -5.34 9.50 -2.76
C LYS A 109 -4.38 9.76 -3.92
N GLU A 110 -3.98 11.02 -4.11
CA GLU A 110 -3.01 11.38 -5.15
C GLU A 110 -1.66 10.73 -4.90
N ILE A 111 -1.20 10.70 -3.64
CA ILE A 111 0.06 10.05 -3.25
C ILE A 111 0.01 8.56 -3.58
N ILE A 112 -1.05 7.89 -3.17
CA ILE A 112 -1.22 6.45 -3.42
C ILE A 112 -1.26 6.18 -4.94
N ALA A 113 -1.98 7.00 -5.69
CA ALA A 113 -2.06 6.88 -7.14
C ALA A 113 -0.69 7.03 -7.80
N LYS A 114 0.13 7.99 -7.36
CA LYS A 114 1.48 8.20 -7.87
C LYS A 114 2.40 7.03 -7.57
N LEU A 115 2.30 6.45 -6.38
CA LEU A 115 3.08 5.28 -6.00
C LEU A 115 2.74 4.08 -6.89
N LEU A 116 1.46 3.85 -7.13
CA LEU A 116 1.01 2.75 -8.00
C LEU A 116 1.41 2.99 -9.45
N LEU A 117 1.40 4.24 -9.90
CA LEU A 117 1.85 4.58 -11.25
C LEU A 117 3.35 4.34 -11.42
N ASN A 118 4.16 4.68 -10.40
CA ASN A 118 5.60 4.40 -10.41
C ASN A 118 5.86 2.90 -10.52
N LEU A 119 5.10 2.11 -9.78
CA LEU A 119 5.18 0.66 -9.80
C LEU A 119 4.87 0.13 -11.21
N GLU A 120 3.84 0.64 -11.84
CA GLU A 120 3.43 0.24 -13.18
C GLU A 120 4.50 0.56 -14.23
N LYS A 121 5.08 1.77 -14.17
CA LYS A 121 6.13 2.22 -15.10
C LYS A 121 7.40 1.39 -15.00
N ASN A 122 7.75 0.91 -13.83
CA ASN A 122 8.99 0.18 -13.57
C ASN A 122 8.79 -1.33 -13.50
N ASN A 123 7.65 -1.80 -13.95
CA ASN A 123 7.29 -3.21 -13.89
C ASN A 123 7.57 -3.89 -15.24
N ASP A 124 8.82 -4.17 -15.49
CA ASP A 124 9.22 -4.90 -16.70
C ASP A 124 9.77 -6.28 -16.37
#